data_02ec81dcb3e75a3b773c952b72a61731
#
_entry.id   02ec81dcb3e75a3b773c952b72a61731
#
_cell.length_a   1.000
_cell.length_b   1.000
_cell.length_c   1.000
_cell.angle_alpha   90.00
_cell.angle_beta   90.00
_cell.angle_gamma   90.00
#
_symmetry.space_group_name_H-M   'P 1'
#
loop_
_entity.id
_entity.type
_entity.pdbx_description
1 polymer ?
#
loop_
_entity_poly.entity_id
_entity_poly.type
_entity_poly.pdbx_seq_one_letter_code
_entity_poly.pdbx_strand_id
1 'polypeptide(L)'
;SYLCGGDVAFSVGMTTVSTIISPVMTPLMVSLLASGTHITIKGLPMFVSIVETVIVPVAFGFLLNYLFGKKKTFTELQKVMPGVAVLGLACVVGGVVSSQGDKFFESGVVIFVAVFLHNGLGYLLGYGAGRLTGMNTAKKRTISIEVGMQNAGLATNLATTTAQFAVAPESAIICAVSCTWHSCLLYTSP
;
A
#
# COMPACT_ATOMS: atom_id res chain seq x y z
N SER A 1 4.27 -12.74 1.04
CA SER A 1 4.32 -13.82 2.04
C SER A 1 4.66 -15.19 1.43
N TYR A 2 4.18 -15.55 0.23
CA TYR A 2 4.49 -16.84 -0.41
C TYR A 2 6.00 -17.09 -0.57
N LEU A 3 6.72 -16.15 -1.18
CA LEU A 3 8.17 -16.26 -1.46
C LEU A 3 9.03 -16.37 -0.19
N CYS A 4 8.55 -15.84 0.93
CA CYS A 4 9.25 -15.86 2.22
C CYS A 4 8.83 -17.02 3.14
N GLY A 5 8.11 -18.02 2.61
CA GLY A 5 7.60 -19.16 3.41
C GLY A 5 6.60 -18.74 4.49
N GLY A 6 5.83 -17.69 4.24
CA GLY A 6 4.74 -17.25 5.11
C GLY A 6 3.45 -18.03 4.87
N ASP A 7 2.46 -17.82 5.74
CA ASP A 7 1.11 -18.37 5.63
C ASP A 7 0.28 -17.51 4.68
N VAL A 8 0.07 -17.99 3.46
CA VAL A 8 -0.63 -17.24 2.39
C VAL A 8 -2.11 -17.04 2.73
N ALA A 9 -2.77 -18.04 3.32
CA ALA A 9 -4.18 -17.90 3.70
C ALA A 9 -4.38 -16.85 4.79
N PHE A 10 -3.47 -16.81 5.76
CA PHE A 10 -3.45 -15.79 6.80
C PHE A 10 -3.16 -14.39 6.22
N SER A 11 -2.21 -14.28 5.27
CA SER A 11 -1.91 -13.05 4.54
C SER A 11 -3.15 -12.49 3.84
N VAL A 12 -3.83 -13.31 3.05
CA VAL A 12 -5.06 -12.91 2.33
C VAL A 12 -6.15 -12.47 3.31
N GLY A 13 -6.33 -13.19 4.41
CA GLY A 13 -7.29 -12.82 5.46
C GLY A 13 -6.97 -11.45 6.07
N MET A 14 -5.72 -11.21 6.45
CA MET A 14 -5.27 -9.93 7.01
C MET A 14 -5.48 -8.77 6.02
N THR A 15 -5.04 -8.95 4.77
CA THR A 15 -5.20 -7.94 3.71
C THR A 15 -6.67 -7.65 3.46
N THR A 16 -7.54 -8.66 3.44
CA THR A 16 -8.98 -8.49 3.25
C THR A 16 -9.59 -7.65 4.38
N VAL A 17 -9.31 -8.00 5.63
CA VAL A 17 -9.83 -7.27 6.79
C VAL A 17 -9.31 -5.82 6.80
N SER A 18 -8.00 -5.62 6.59
CA SER A 18 -7.42 -4.28 6.57
C SER A 18 -7.99 -3.41 5.44
N THR A 19 -8.24 -3.99 4.27
CA THR A 19 -8.84 -3.31 3.12
C THR A 19 -10.27 -2.85 3.43
N ILE A 20 -11.09 -3.69 4.06
CA ILE A 20 -12.47 -3.35 4.44
C ILE A 20 -12.50 -2.22 5.49
N ILE A 21 -11.55 -2.24 6.43
CA ILE A 21 -11.48 -1.25 7.51
C ILE A 21 -10.81 0.05 7.05
N SER A 22 -9.99 0.03 6.00
CA SER A 22 -9.17 1.17 5.56
C SER A 22 -9.95 2.46 5.29
N PRO A 23 -11.19 2.47 4.73
CA PRO A 23 -11.93 3.72 4.51
C PRO A 23 -12.20 4.50 5.78
N VAL A 24 -12.31 3.82 6.92
CA VAL A 24 -12.55 4.45 8.23
C VAL A 24 -11.23 4.72 8.94
N MET A 25 -10.34 3.72 9.00
CA MET A 25 -9.11 3.83 9.78
C MET A 25 -8.09 4.79 9.15
N THR A 26 -8.00 4.85 7.81
CA THR A 26 -7.03 5.73 7.16
C THR A 26 -7.34 7.21 7.41
N PRO A 27 -8.57 7.74 7.17
CA PRO A 27 -8.87 9.13 7.51
C PRO A 27 -8.70 9.44 8.99
N LEU A 28 -9.06 8.50 9.87
CA LEU A 28 -8.90 8.67 11.32
C LEU A 28 -7.42 8.81 11.71
N MET A 29 -6.57 7.89 11.26
CA MET A 29 -5.14 7.92 11.56
C MET A 29 -4.44 9.13 10.94
N VAL A 30 -4.74 9.45 9.67
CA VAL A 30 -4.17 10.62 9.01
C VAL A 30 -4.60 11.90 9.72
N SER A 31 -5.87 12.03 10.13
CA SER A 31 -6.35 13.17 10.89
C SER A 31 -5.64 13.34 12.24
N LEU A 32 -5.43 12.24 12.96
CA LEU A 32 -4.72 12.25 14.25
C LEU A 32 -3.24 12.63 14.07
N LEU A 33 -2.56 12.03 13.11
CA LEU A 33 -1.13 12.25 12.89
C LEU A 33 -0.84 13.62 12.25
N ALA A 34 -1.74 14.12 11.41
CA ALA A 34 -1.60 15.42 10.75
C ALA A 34 -2.07 16.59 11.63
N SER A 35 -2.59 16.35 12.83
CA SER A 35 -3.12 17.40 13.72
C SER A 35 -2.09 18.47 14.12
N GLY A 36 -0.79 18.16 14.04
CA GLY A 36 0.30 19.12 14.26
C GLY A 36 0.85 19.78 12.99
N THR A 37 0.25 19.54 11.82
CA THR A 37 0.68 20.09 10.54
C THR A 37 -0.29 21.15 10.02
N HIS A 38 0.12 21.91 9.00
CA HIS A 38 -0.75 22.89 8.33
C HIS A 38 -1.77 22.26 7.37
N ILE A 39 -1.85 20.93 7.31
CA ILE A 39 -2.75 20.20 6.42
C ILE A 39 -4.07 19.96 7.14
N THR A 40 -5.15 20.57 6.63
CA THR A 40 -6.50 20.32 7.15
C THR A 40 -7.08 19.06 6.53
N ILE A 41 -7.18 17.99 7.30
CA ILE A 41 -7.74 16.72 6.85
C ILE A 41 -9.26 16.73 6.97
N LYS A 42 -9.94 16.56 5.85
CA LYS A 42 -11.40 16.36 5.81
C LYS A 42 -11.67 14.86 5.70
N GLY A 43 -12.11 14.24 6.79
CA GLY A 43 -12.27 12.79 6.89
C GLY A 43 -13.27 12.20 5.88
N LEU A 44 -14.43 12.87 5.68
CA LEU A 44 -15.47 12.37 4.77
C LEU A 44 -15.03 12.31 3.30
N PRO A 45 -14.44 13.36 2.70
CA PRO A 45 -13.91 13.27 1.34
C PRO A 45 -12.83 12.19 1.18
N MET A 46 -11.97 12.00 2.17
CA MET A 46 -10.96 10.94 2.14
C MET A 46 -11.60 9.55 2.25
N PHE A 47 -12.61 9.38 3.09
CA PHE A 47 -13.39 8.14 3.18
C PHE A 47 -13.99 7.78 1.82
N VAL A 48 -14.68 8.73 1.17
CA VAL A 48 -15.32 8.53 -0.14
C VAL A 48 -14.24 8.16 -1.18
N SER A 49 -13.13 8.90 -1.23
CA SER A 49 -12.03 8.63 -2.16
C SER A 49 -11.47 7.21 -1.99
N ILE A 50 -11.32 6.71 -0.76
CA ILE A 50 -10.84 5.34 -0.51
C ILE A 50 -11.88 4.31 -0.93
N VAL A 51 -13.16 4.54 -0.65
CA VAL A 51 -14.24 3.65 -1.10
C VAL A 51 -14.23 3.54 -2.64
N GLU A 52 -14.18 4.66 -3.34
CA GLU A 52 -14.15 4.69 -4.81
C GLU A 52 -12.90 4.03 -5.39
N THR A 53 -11.74 4.27 -4.78
CA THR A 53 -10.46 3.80 -5.32
C THR A 53 -10.18 2.33 -4.97
N VAL A 54 -10.68 1.83 -3.84
CA VAL A 54 -10.36 0.48 -3.33
C VAL A 54 -11.57 -0.42 -3.33
N ILE A 55 -12.65 -0.04 -2.64
CA ILE A 55 -13.80 -0.94 -2.43
C ILE A 55 -14.54 -1.19 -3.73
N VAL A 56 -14.80 -0.13 -4.52
CA VAL A 56 -15.53 -0.27 -5.80
C VAL A 56 -14.80 -1.17 -6.79
N PRO A 57 -13.49 -1.00 -7.09
CA PRO A 57 -12.77 -1.90 -8.00
C PRO A 57 -12.68 -3.34 -7.47
N VAL A 58 -12.50 -3.53 -6.17
CA VAL A 58 -12.46 -4.86 -5.56
C VAL A 58 -13.81 -5.56 -5.69
N ALA A 59 -14.91 -4.87 -5.35
CA ALA A 59 -16.26 -5.41 -5.50
C ALA A 59 -16.57 -5.74 -6.97
N PHE A 60 -16.16 -4.87 -7.90
CA PHE A 60 -16.30 -5.11 -9.34
C PHE A 60 -15.48 -6.32 -9.80
N GLY A 61 -14.25 -6.48 -9.32
CA GLY A 61 -13.42 -7.66 -9.58
C GLY A 61 -14.06 -8.95 -9.09
N PHE A 62 -14.63 -8.94 -7.89
CA PHE A 62 -15.40 -10.07 -7.35
C PHE A 62 -16.62 -10.40 -8.21
N LEU A 63 -17.38 -9.38 -8.64
CA LEU A 63 -18.54 -9.56 -9.50
C LEU A 63 -18.14 -10.17 -10.84
N LEU A 64 -17.08 -9.67 -11.47
CA LEU A 64 -16.56 -10.24 -12.72
C LEU A 64 -16.11 -11.69 -12.54
N ASN A 65 -15.42 -12.00 -11.45
CA ASN A 65 -15.00 -13.36 -11.16
C ASN A 65 -16.18 -14.29 -10.90
N TYR A 66 -17.22 -13.81 -10.22
CA TYR A 66 -18.45 -14.56 -10.00
C TYR A 66 -19.18 -14.88 -11.32
N LEU A 67 -19.29 -13.89 -12.22
CA LEU A 67 -20.01 -14.04 -13.50
C LEU A 67 -19.20 -14.82 -14.55
N PHE A 68 -17.90 -14.62 -14.62
CA PHE A 68 -17.04 -15.11 -15.71
C PHE A 68 -15.93 -16.05 -15.28
N GLY A 69 -15.73 -16.29 -13.98
CA GLY A 69 -14.61 -17.07 -13.43
C GLY A 69 -14.51 -18.52 -13.95
N LYS A 70 -15.63 -19.09 -14.43
CA LYS A 70 -15.66 -20.42 -15.04
C LYS A 70 -15.25 -20.43 -16.53
N LYS A 71 -15.11 -19.26 -17.18
CA LYS A 71 -14.73 -19.17 -18.58
C LYS A 71 -13.22 -19.24 -18.74
N LYS A 72 -12.73 -20.15 -19.59
CA LYS A 72 -11.29 -20.32 -19.88
C LYS A 72 -10.61 -19.01 -20.29
N THR A 73 -11.25 -18.23 -21.15
CA THR A 73 -10.73 -16.92 -21.59
C THR A 73 -10.53 -15.95 -20.42
N PHE A 74 -11.44 -15.93 -19.44
CA PHE A 74 -11.32 -15.08 -18.26
C PHE A 74 -10.18 -15.53 -17.36
N THR A 75 -10.00 -16.83 -17.16
CA THR A 75 -8.89 -17.39 -16.40
C THR A 75 -7.53 -17.08 -17.04
N GLU A 76 -7.43 -17.11 -18.37
CA GLU A 76 -6.20 -16.71 -19.08
C GLU A 76 -5.95 -15.18 -18.93
N LEU A 77 -6.99 -14.36 -19.01
CA LEU A 77 -6.89 -12.93 -18.79
C LEU A 77 -6.39 -12.60 -17.38
N GLN A 78 -6.88 -13.31 -16.35
CA GLN A 78 -6.42 -13.13 -14.96
C GLN A 78 -4.91 -13.35 -14.78
N LYS A 79 -4.28 -14.21 -15.58
CA LYS A 79 -2.82 -14.43 -15.51
C LYS A 79 -2.02 -13.22 -15.99
N VAL A 80 -2.57 -12.41 -16.88
CA VAL A 80 -1.92 -11.22 -17.44
C VAL A 80 -2.15 -9.97 -16.56
N MET A 81 -3.26 -9.94 -15.81
CA MET A 81 -3.65 -8.79 -14.99
C MET A 81 -2.58 -8.30 -14.01
N PRO A 82 -1.82 -9.17 -13.30
CA PRO A 82 -0.74 -8.70 -12.42
C PRO A 82 0.32 -7.89 -13.18
N GLY A 83 0.67 -8.30 -14.40
CA GLY A 83 1.62 -7.55 -15.24
C GLY A 83 1.08 -6.17 -15.62
N VAL A 84 -0.20 -6.09 -15.99
CA VAL A 84 -0.87 -4.81 -16.30
C VAL A 84 -0.89 -3.90 -15.07
N ALA A 85 -1.17 -4.46 -13.87
CA ALA A 85 -1.16 -3.71 -12.62
C ALA A 85 0.22 -3.13 -12.30
N VAL A 86 1.29 -3.93 -12.48
CA VAL A 86 2.67 -3.48 -12.28
C VAL A 86 3.04 -2.34 -13.24
N LEU A 87 2.67 -2.46 -14.52
CA LEU A 87 2.90 -1.39 -15.51
C LEU A 87 2.13 -0.11 -15.14
N GLY A 88 0.86 -0.24 -14.74
CA GLY A 88 0.07 0.89 -14.28
C GLY A 88 0.70 1.60 -13.07
N LEU A 89 1.14 0.83 -12.09
CA LEU A 89 1.83 1.35 -10.92
C LEU A 89 3.15 2.05 -11.30
N ALA A 90 3.94 1.45 -12.19
CA ALA A 90 5.18 2.05 -12.68
C ALA A 90 4.94 3.40 -13.39
N CYS A 91 3.85 3.51 -14.16
CA CYS A 91 3.45 4.78 -14.79
C CYS A 91 3.08 5.85 -13.75
N VAL A 92 2.33 5.49 -12.72
CA VAL A 92 1.95 6.42 -11.63
C VAL A 92 3.19 6.90 -10.88
N VAL A 93 4.05 5.98 -10.45
CA VAL A 93 5.30 6.30 -9.74
C VAL A 93 6.22 7.15 -10.62
N GLY A 94 6.41 6.78 -11.88
CA GLY A 94 7.20 7.54 -12.84
C GLY A 94 6.66 8.94 -13.08
N GLY A 95 5.34 9.10 -13.16
CA GLY A 95 4.68 10.40 -13.27
C GLY A 95 4.94 11.29 -12.05
N VAL A 96 4.87 10.76 -10.84
CA VAL A 96 5.19 11.50 -9.60
C VAL A 96 6.66 11.92 -9.58
N VAL A 97 7.58 11.02 -9.87
CA VAL A 97 9.02 11.33 -9.90
C VAL A 97 9.33 12.36 -10.97
N SER A 98 8.71 12.26 -12.15
CA SER A 98 8.91 13.23 -13.25
C SER A 98 8.39 14.62 -12.89
N SER A 99 7.24 14.71 -12.20
CA SER A 99 6.65 16.00 -11.84
C SER A 99 7.31 16.70 -10.64
N GLN A 100 8.02 15.93 -9.79
CA GLN A 100 8.64 16.42 -8.55
C GLN A 100 10.15 16.17 -8.50
N GLY A 101 10.80 15.98 -9.66
CA GLY A 101 12.19 15.54 -9.77
C GLY A 101 13.19 16.41 -9.01
N ASP A 102 13.08 17.72 -9.08
CA ASP A 102 13.99 18.64 -8.38
C ASP A 102 13.93 18.44 -6.86
N LYS A 103 12.73 18.38 -6.29
CA LYS A 103 12.52 18.14 -4.86
C LYS A 103 12.96 16.74 -4.43
N PHE A 104 12.83 15.77 -5.33
CA PHE A 104 13.31 14.41 -5.08
C PHE A 104 14.82 14.37 -4.83
N PHE A 105 15.61 15.11 -5.64
CA PHE A 105 17.06 15.17 -5.47
C PHE A 105 17.48 15.99 -4.26
N GLU A 106 16.79 17.09 -3.96
CA GLU A 106 17.09 17.93 -2.78
C GLU A 106 16.86 17.18 -1.46
N SER A 107 15.79 16.41 -1.37
CA SER A 107 15.37 15.72 -0.12
C SER A 107 15.63 14.22 -0.14
N GLY A 108 16.26 13.69 -1.17
CA GLY A 108 16.33 12.25 -1.45
C GLY A 108 16.88 11.40 -0.30
N VAL A 109 17.95 11.85 0.36
CA VAL A 109 18.55 11.12 1.49
C VAL A 109 17.60 11.05 2.68
N VAL A 110 16.94 12.14 3.02
CA VAL A 110 16.00 12.21 4.15
C VAL A 110 14.79 11.32 3.88
N ILE A 111 14.23 11.39 2.67
CA ILE A 111 13.11 10.57 2.24
C ILE A 111 13.49 9.09 2.29
N PHE A 112 14.66 8.73 1.76
CA PHE A 112 15.15 7.35 1.77
C PHE A 112 15.31 6.81 3.19
N VAL A 113 15.94 7.56 4.10
CA VAL A 113 16.09 7.18 5.50
C VAL A 113 14.73 7.05 6.20
N ALA A 114 13.82 7.99 5.97
CA ALA A 114 12.47 7.94 6.53
C ALA A 114 11.70 6.69 6.07
N VAL A 115 11.72 6.37 4.78
CA VAL A 115 11.09 5.17 4.22
C VAL A 115 11.74 3.90 4.75
N PHE A 116 13.08 3.85 4.82
CA PHE A 116 13.82 2.72 5.40
C PHE A 116 13.42 2.46 6.84
N LEU A 117 13.44 3.50 7.68
CA LEU A 117 13.08 3.38 9.10
C LEU A 117 11.60 2.99 9.27
N HIS A 118 10.71 3.61 8.51
CA HIS A 118 9.28 3.33 8.56
C HIS A 118 8.97 1.86 8.25
N ASN A 119 9.52 1.35 7.15
CA ASN A 119 9.32 -0.06 6.75
C ASN A 119 10.03 -1.01 7.70
N GLY A 120 11.27 -0.71 8.08
CA GLY A 120 12.05 -1.51 9.03
C GLY A 120 11.36 -1.66 10.38
N LEU A 121 10.85 -0.56 10.92
CA LEU A 121 10.04 -0.58 12.14
C LEU A 121 8.76 -1.38 11.96
N GLY A 122 8.07 -1.26 10.82
CA GLY A 122 6.90 -2.06 10.48
C GLY A 122 7.19 -3.56 10.51
N TYR A 123 8.28 -4.00 9.88
CA TYR A 123 8.71 -5.41 9.91
C TYR A 123 9.01 -5.88 11.33
N LEU A 124 9.76 -5.10 12.11
CA LEU A 124 10.13 -5.45 13.48
C LEU A 124 8.91 -5.53 14.40
N LEU A 125 8.02 -4.53 14.33
CA LEU A 125 6.80 -4.50 15.13
C LEU A 125 5.85 -5.63 14.76
N GLY A 126 5.66 -5.91 13.48
CA GLY A 126 4.86 -7.03 13.00
C GLY A 126 5.41 -8.37 13.48
N TYR A 127 6.72 -8.59 13.35
CA TYR A 127 7.35 -9.82 13.85
C TYR A 127 7.25 -9.93 15.37
N GLY A 128 7.48 -8.83 16.09
CA GLY A 128 7.33 -8.75 17.54
C GLY A 128 5.91 -9.09 18.01
N ALA A 129 4.90 -8.53 17.36
CA ALA A 129 3.48 -8.84 17.63
C ALA A 129 3.17 -10.32 17.43
N GLY A 130 3.65 -10.91 16.33
CA GLY A 130 3.50 -12.34 16.07
C GLY A 130 4.22 -13.22 17.10
N ARG A 131 5.36 -12.75 17.63
CA ARG A 131 6.08 -13.44 18.69
C ARG A 131 5.33 -13.37 20.04
N LEU A 132 4.84 -12.20 20.40
CA LEU A 132 4.10 -11.98 21.65
C LEU A 132 2.78 -12.75 21.69
N THR A 133 2.13 -12.93 20.55
CA THR A 133 0.88 -13.71 20.44
C THR A 133 1.10 -15.22 20.26
N GLY A 134 2.34 -15.71 20.33
CA GLY A 134 2.65 -17.14 20.24
C GLY A 134 2.43 -17.76 18.85
N MET A 135 2.39 -16.95 17.79
CA MET A 135 2.19 -17.46 16.42
C MET A 135 3.34 -18.37 15.98
N ASN A 136 3.05 -19.33 15.09
CA ASN A 136 4.08 -20.15 14.46
C ASN A 136 4.96 -19.30 13.51
N THR A 137 6.09 -19.86 13.06
CA THR A 137 7.07 -19.12 12.25
C THR A 137 6.49 -18.59 10.94
N ALA A 138 5.64 -19.36 10.25
CA ALA A 138 4.99 -18.92 9.01
C ALA A 138 4.10 -17.69 9.24
N LYS A 139 3.28 -17.69 10.29
CA LYS A 139 2.42 -16.55 10.64
C LYS A 139 3.22 -15.33 11.13
N LYS A 140 4.32 -15.54 11.89
CA LYS A 140 5.21 -14.44 12.29
C LYS A 140 5.82 -13.74 11.08
N ARG A 141 6.27 -14.50 10.08
CA ARG A 141 6.78 -13.94 8.83
C ARG A 141 5.68 -13.18 8.10
N THR A 142 4.49 -13.76 8.01
CA THR A 142 3.35 -13.12 7.34
C THR A 142 2.99 -11.79 7.98
N ILE A 143 2.76 -11.73 9.30
CA ILE A 143 2.39 -10.48 9.96
C ILE A 143 3.51 -9.43 9.89
N SER A 144 4.77 -9.85 9.94
CA SER A 144 5.91 -8.96 9.71
C SER A 144 5.85 -8.31 8.33
N ILE A 145 5.59 -9.10 7.29
CA ILE A 145 5.50 -8.62 5.91
C ILE A 145 4.26 -7.72 5.74
N GLU A 146 3.10 -8.12 6.22
CA GLU A 146 1.85 -7.34 6.09
C GLU A 146 1.94 -5.97 6.80
N VAL A 147 2.60 -5.90 7.95
CA VAL A 147 2.79 -4.63 8.68
C VAL A 147 3.91 -3.78 8.06
N GLY A 148 4.98 -4.40 7.58
CA GLY A 148 6.13 -3.70 6.98
C GLY A 148 5.88 -3.26 5.53
N MET A 149 5.19 -4.08 4.74
CA MET A 149 4.81 -3.76 3.36
C MET A 149 3.43 -3.11 3.33
N GLN A 150 3.41 -1.82 3.12
CA GLN A 150 2.18 -1.03 3.12
C GLN A 150 1.65 -0.80 1.71
N ASN A 151 0.41 -0.32 1.62
CA ASN A 151 -0.22 0.02 0.34
C ASN A 151 0.27 1.38 -0.17
N ALA A 152 1.53 1.42 -0.60
CA ALA A 152 2.16 2.62 -1.12
C ALA A 152 1.48 3.14 -2.40
N GLY A 153 0.88 2.26 -3.21
CA GLY A 153 0.10 2.64 -4.38
C GLY A 153 -1.14 3.44 -4.02
N LEU A 154 -1.90 3.00 -3.02
CA LEU A 154 -3.04 3.75 -2.49
C LEU A 154 -2.58 5.09 -1.89
N ALA A 155 -1.50 5.09 -1.10
CA ALA A 155 -0.96 6.30 -0.51
C ALA A 155 -0.53 7.31 -1.59
N THR A 156 0.14 6.87 -2.65
CA THR A 156 0.53 7.70 -3.79
C THR A 156 -0.71 8.29 -4.48
N ASN A 157 -1.73 7.46 -4.73
CA ASN A 157 -2.97 7.92 -5.33
C ASN A 157 -3.67 8.98 -4.46
N LEU A 158 -3.82 8.74 -3.17
CA LEU A 158 -4.42 9.71 -2.25
C LEU A 158 -3.62 11.02 -2.19
N ALA A 159 -2.31 10.94 -2.15
CA ALA A 159 -1.43 12.12 -2.12
C ALA A 159 -1.51 12.95 -3.41
N THR A 160 -1.80 12.33 -4.56
CA THR A 160 -1.88 13.03 -5.86
C THR A 160 -3.28 13.49 -6.22
N THR A 161 -4.33 12.74 -5.82
CA THR A 161 -5.70 13.01 -6.26
C THR A 161 -6.54 13.75 -5.23
N THR A 162 -6.19 13.65 -3.95
CA THR A 162 -6.96 14.29 -2.88
C THR A 162 -6.54 15.75 -2.71
N ALA A 163 -7.48 16.68 -2.94
CA ALA A 163 -7.22 18.13 -2.88
C ALA A 163 -6.58 18.63 -1.56
N GLN A 164 -6.75 17.90 -0.48
CA GLN A 164 -6.17 18.22 0.84
C GLN A 164 -4.63 18.16 0.85
N PHE A 165 -4.03 17.33 -0.01
CA PHE A 165 -2.57 17.19 -0.13
C PHE A 165 -1.97 18.08 -1.21
N ALA A 166 -2.78 18.88 -1.92
CA ALA A 166 -2.28 19.83 -2.90
C ALA A 166 -1.32 20.88 -2.32
N VAL A 167 -1.43 21.14 -1.00
CA VAL A 167 -0.52 22.05 -0.25
C VAL A 167 0.82 21.40 0.12
N ALA A 168 0.94 20.08 -0.01
CA ALA A 168 2.15 19.32 0.30
C ALA A 168 2.40 18.24 -0.77
N PRO A 169 2.68 18.65 -2.03
CA PRO A 169 2.87 17.71 -3.14
C PRO A 169 4.06 16.76 -2.93
N GLU A 170 5.00 17.12 -2.07
CA GLU A 170 6.13 16.29 -1.65
C GLU A 170 5.69 14.97 -1.00
N SER A 171 4.50 14.92 -0.40
CA SER A 171 3.97 13.70 0.21
C SER A 171 3.84 12.56 -0.79
N ALA A 172 3.56 12.86 -2.05
CA ALA A 172 3.49 11.87 -3.13
C ALA A 172 4.86 11.23 -3.43
N ILE A 173 5.96 11.98 -3.28
CA ILE A 173 7.32 11.46 -3.50
C ILE A 173 7.64 10.37 -2.48
N ILE A 174 7.36 10.62 -1.20
CA ILE A 174 7.60 9.65 -0.11
C ILE A 174 6.85 8.35 -0.39
N CYS A 175 5.60 8.45 -0.82
CA CYS A 175 4.76 7.30 -1.16
C CYS A 175 5.31 6.54 -2.37
N ALA A 176 5.77 7.25 -3.42
CA ALA A 176 6.35 6.66 -4.63
C ALA A 176 7.68 5.93 -4.33
N VAL A 177 8.56 6.54 -3.52
CA VAL A 177 9.82 5.91 -3.07
C VAL A 177 9.52 4.65 -2.24
N SER A 178 8.54 4.71 -1.33
CA SER A 178 8.12 3.55 -0.54
C SER A 178 7.66 2.40 -1.43
N CYS A 179 6.94 2.67 -2.51
CA CYS A 179 6.49 1.68 -3.48
C CYS A 179 7.66 0.92 -4.13
N THR A 180 8.69 1.65 -4.54
CA THR A 180 9.91 1.07 -5.13
C THR A 180 10.71 0.27 -4.10
N TRP A 181 10.85 0.81 -2.89
CA TRP A 181 11.57 0.18 -1.80
C TRP A 181 10.98 -1.16 -1.37
N HIS A 182 9.65 -1.24 -1.24
CA HIS A 182 8.95 -2.48 -0.93
C HIS A 182 9.26 -3.59 -1.93
N SER A 183 9.30 -3.24 -3.22
CA SER A 183 9.62 -4.20 -4.28
C SER A 183 11.05 -4.73 -4.14
N CYS A 184 12.03 -3.86 -3.87
CA CYS A 184 13.42 -4.25 -3.67
C CYS A 184 13.59 -5.22 -2.48
N LEU A 185 12.95 -4.95 -1.35
CA LEU A 185 13.05 -5.79 -0.15
C LEU A 185 12.46 -7.19 -0.35
N LEU A 186 11.39 -7.32 -1.13
CA LEU A 186 10.80 -8.63 -1.45
C LEU A 186 11.75 -9.54 -2.23
N TYR A 187 12.52 -8.97 -3.16
CA TYR A 187 13.44 -9.76 -3.99
C TYR A 187 14.78 -10.08 -3.29
N THR A 188 15.10 -9.40 -2.19
CA THR A 188 16.33 -9.60 -1.44
C THR A 188 16.15 -10.46 -0.18
N SER A 189 14.91 -10.83 0.16
CA SER A 189 14.65 -11.75 1.28
C SER A 189 15.02 -13.18 0.91
N PRO A 190 15.87 -13.87 1.70
CA PRO A 190 16.27 -15.26 1.47
C PRO A 190 15.13 -16.26 1.65
#